data_697d3bef4cab8c6e6257d48dbcc3cd58
#
_entry.id   697d3bef4cab8c6e6257d48dbcc3cd58
#
_cell.length_a   1.000
_cell.length_b   1.000
_cell.length_c   1.000
_cell.angle_alpha   90.00
_cell.angle_beta   90.00
_cell.angle_gamma   90.00
#
_symmetry.space_group_name_H-M   'P 1'
#
loop_
_entity.id
_entity.type
_entity.pdbx_description
1 polymer ?
#
loop_
_entity_poly.entity_id
_entity_poly.type
_entity_poly.pdbx_seq_one_letter_code
_entity_poly.pdbx_strand_id
1 'polypeptide(L)'
;TFAATVGRVKQKSAAAESSSQCNVQINVAEELDVEQFLNDYKYIMLGTETPDKWPGIGATSSIEKISTTENVVLNDVAEGTEKKIYFVQGKESWQWGAYKTTGDTFQQGENKFKISVSETASGLTVNINKVEFISRNVQIVADADLDFAAFTNQYKYVMLGKTTSSGVEAVSTIEQIDSNTTDVELKVDKDENADDLKLYFIRDTYNLNSNLTNDSKFKQGNVNYKIAVTTDNNNFNVNIEKVVFQPGPTVDYKSVLGNSLHFGIVANDFTCNGDLEANLAVGTLHGSGNMKSSKNYGGNGTTLIGAYVDYGWYIFKNSEGGQGNLILYTTPDAANRFGNDIW
;
A
#
# COMPACT_ATOMS: atom_id res chain seq x y z
N THR A 1 -35.63 10.92 -81.70
CA THR A 1 -35.70 9.81 -80.71
C THR A 1 -34.94 10.18 -79.45
N PHE A 2 -35.68 10.61 -78.45
CA PHE A 2 -35.08 10.90 -77.16
C PHE A 2 -35.17 9.67 -76.24
N ALA A 3 -34.07 9.12 -75.81
CA ALA A 3 -34.03 8.08 -74.81
C ALA A 3 -33.97 8.68 -73.40
N ALA A 4 -34.99 8.45 -72.58
CA ALA A 4 -35.02 8.87 -71.17
C ALA A 4 -34.32 7.84 -70.33
N THR A 5 -33.23 8.25 -69.69
CA THR A 5 -32.47 7.40 -68.70
C THR A 5 -33.20 7.53 -67.38
N VAL A 6 -33.85 6.44 -66.96
CA VAL A 6 -34.46 6.33 -65.62
C VAL A 6 -33.35 6.03 -64.60
N GLY A 7 -32.97 7.04 -63.84
CA GLY A 7 -32.06 6.86 -62.71
C GLY A 7 -32.76 6.10 -61.57
N ARG A 8 -32.27 4.88 -61.27
CA ARG A 8 -32.66 4.15 -60.06
C ARG A 8 -32.03 4.80 -58.84
N VAL A 9 -32.83 5.44 -58.04
CA VAL A 9 -32.48 5.85 -56.69
C VAL A 9 -32.40 4.56 -55.84
N LYS A 10 -31.21 4.15 -55.51
CA LYS A 10 -31.03 3.14 -54.45
C LYS A 10 -31.46 3.79 -53.13
N GLN A 11 -32.63 3.43 -52.66
CA GLN A 11 -32.98 3.63 -51.26
C GLN A 11 -32.01 2.81 -50.41
N LYS A 12 -31.11 3.49 -49.73
CA LYS A 12 -30.32 2.91 -48.67
C LYS A 12 -31.29 2.61 -47.53
N SER A 13 -31.71 1.36 -47.40
CA SER A 13 -32.42 0.91 -46.22
C SER A 13 -31.50 1.19 -45.05
N ALA A 14 -31.88 2.10 -44.17
CA ALA A 14 -31.31 2.21 -42.86
C ALA A 14 -31.49 0.82 -42.21
N ALA A 15 -30.41 0.11 -42.02
CA ALA A 15 -30.42 -1.06 -41.15
C ALA A 15 -30.91 -0.52 -39.80
N ALA A 16 -32.05 -1.00 -39.33
CA ALA A 16 -32.46 -0.78 -37.96
C ALA A 16 -31.29 -1.29 -37.10
N GLU A 17 -30.64 -0.36 -36.41
CA GLU A 17 -29.69 -0.73 -35.37
C GLU A 17 -30.47 -1.62 -34.42
N SER A 18 -30.14 -2.90 -34.34
CA SER A 18 -30.71 -3.81 -33.35
C SER A 18 -30.22 -3.31 -32.01
N SER A 19 -31.07 -2.56 -31.31
CA SER A 19 -30.76 -2.20 -29.92
C SER A 19 -30.61 -3.51 -29.13
N SER A 20 -29.41 -3.80 -28.66
CA SER A 20 -29.18 -4.97 -27.82
C SER A 20 -29.77 -4.71 -26.45
N GLN A 21 -30.39 -5.74 -25.88
CA GLN A 21 -30.93 -5.69 -24.52
C GLN A 21 -30.02 -6.47 -23.58
N CYS A 22 -29.91 -6.02 -22.35
CA CYS A 22 -29.24 -6.72 -21.28
C CYS A 22 -30.23 -6.95 -20.13
N ASN A 23 -30.51 -8.20 -19.82
CA ASN A 23 -31.29 -8.57 -18.64
C ASN A 23 -30.38 -8.51 -17.41
N VAL A 24 -30.84 -7.83 -16.36
CA VAL A 24 -30.11 -7.74 -15.09
C VAL A 24 -31.01 -8.33 -14.01
N GLN A 25 -30.54 -9.41 -13.40
CA GLN A 25 -31.16 -10.00 -12.22
C GLN A 25 -30.45 -9.44 -10.98
N ILE A 26 -31.21 -8.96 -10.00
CA ILE A 26 -30.67 -8.42 -8.76
C ILE A 26 -31.07 -9.33 -7.61
N ASN A 27 -30.07 -9.95 -6.97
CA ASN A 27 -30.22 -10.76 -5.76
C ASN A 27 -29.65 -9.96 -4.58
N VAL A 28 -30.33 -9.99 -3.46
CA VAL A 28 -29.91 -9.28 -2.25
C VAL A 28 -29.89 -10.20 -1.05
N ALA A 29 -28.98 -9.93 -0.11
CA ALA A 29 -28.97 -10.59 1.18
C ALA A 29 -30.23 -10.25 1.98
N GLU A 30 -30.69 -11.17 2.81
CA GLU A 30 -31.91 -11.01 3.64
C GLU A 30 -31.80 -9.82 4.59
N GLU A 31 -30.59 -9.52 5.08
CA GLU A 31 -30.34 -8.44 6.03
C GLU A 31 -30.26 -7.04 5.37
N LEU A 32 -30.30 -6.96 4.05
CA LEU A 32 -30.28 -5.68 3.36
C LEU A 32 -31.61 -4.95 3.52
N ASP A 33 -31.59 -3.75 4.03
CA ASP A 33 -32.72 -2.82 3.91
C ASP A 33 -32.82 -2.34 2.45
N VAL A 34 -33.65 -3.06 1.69
CA VAL A 34 -33.85 -2.81 0.25
C VAL A 34 -34.49 -1.44 0.03
N GLU A 35 -35.39 -1.00 0.89
CA GLU A 35 -36.05 0.31 0.76
C GLU A 35 -35.03 1.44 0.91
N GLN A 36 -34.17 1.37 1.91
CA GLN A 36 -33.09 2.33 2.09
C GLN A 36 -32.14 2.32 0.91
N PHE A 37 -31.71 1.14 0.44
CA PHE A 37 -30.81 1.03 -0.72
C PHE A 37 -31.44 1.66 -1.97
N LEU A 38 -32.71 1.38 -2.27
CA LEU A 38 -33.43 1.94 -3.41
C LEU A 38 -33.75 3.44 -3.26
N ASN A 39 -33.76 3.98 -2.05
CA ASN A 39 -33.86 5.42 -1.82
C ASN A 39 -32.57 6.14 -2.17
N ASP A 40 -31.42 5.53 -1.91
CA ASP A 40 -30.09 6.08 -2.21
C ASP A 40 -29.70 5.85 -3.68
N TYR A 41 -30.07 4.69 -4.27
CA TYR A 41 -29.70 4.25 -5.60
C TYR A 41 -30.94 3.81 -6.39
N LYS A 42 -31.68 4.79 -6.91
CA LYS A 42 -33.00 4.58 -7.55
C LYS A 42 -32.94 4.02 -8.97
N TYR A 43 -31.77 4.12 -9.61
CA TYR A 43 -31.61 3.76 -11.01
C TYR A 43 -30.39 2.87 -11.22
N ILE A 44 -30.45 2.08 -12.28
CA ILE A 44 -29.37 1.22 -12.73
C ILE A 44 -29.08 1.43 -14.21
N MET A 45 -27.83 1.34 -14.60
CA MET A 45 -27.37 1.44 -15.98
C MET A 45 -26.10 0.61 -16.22
N LEU A 46 -25.81 0.30 -17.47
CA LEU A 46 -24.47 -0.03 -17.92
C LEU A 46 -23.70 1.25 -18.24
N GLY A 47 -22.42 1.25 -17.97
CA GLY A 47 -21.61 2.42 -18.21
C GLY A 47 -20.13 2.11 -18.34
N THR A 48 -19.36 3.15 -18.64
CA THR A 48 -17.89 3.13 -18.69
C THR A 48 -17.33 4.21 -17.79
N GLU A 49 -16.10 4.02 -17.33
CA GLU A 49 -15.38 5.07 -16.62
C GLU A 49 -14.96 6.19 -17.58
N THR A 50 -15.14 7.43 -17.13
CA THR A 50 -14.74 8.66 -17.85
C THR A 50 -13.95 9.55 -16.88
N PRO A 51 -12.71 9.16 -16.50
CA PRO A 51 -11.99 9.77 -15.38
C PRO A 51 -11.73 11.27 -15.57
N ASP A 52 -11.66 11.73 -16.82
CA ASP A 52 -11.40 13.14 -17.15
C ASP A 52 -12.66 14.03 -17.19
N LYS A 53 -13.85 13.45 -16.94
CA LYS A 53 -15.14 14.15 -16.98
C LYS A 53 -15.97 13.86 -15.74
N TRP A 54 -16.40 14.91 -15.06
CA TRP A 54 -17.40 14.74 -14.00
C TRP A 54 -18.72 14.19 -14.56
N PRO A 55 -19.37 13.19 -13.97
CA PRO A 55 -19.14 12.53 -12.66
C PRO A 55 -18.17 11.34 -12.67
N GLY A 56 -17.34 11.15 -13.68
CA GLY A 56 -16.36 10.07 -13.77
C GLY A 56 -16.89 8.80 -14.45
N ILE A 57 -18.17 8.79 -14.82
CA ILE A 57 -18.81 7.67 -15.51
C ILE A 57 -19.72 8.19 -16.64
N GLY A 58 -19.94 7.36 -17.67
CA GLY A 58 -20.82 7.60 -18.79
C GLY A 58 -21.75 6.41 -19.05
N ALA A 59 -23.03 6.66 -19.31
CA ALA A 59 -23.99 5.60 -19.60
C ALA A 59 -23.75 5.00 -20.99
N THR A 60 -23.84 3.68 -21.10
CA THR A 60 -23.76 2.90 -22.35
C THR A 60 -25.03 2.05 -22.58
N SER A 61 -26.06 2.28 -21.79
CA SER A 61 -27.39 1.70 -21.91
C SER A 61 -28.46 2.71 -21.51
N SER A 62 -29.72 2.31 -21.61
CA SER A 62 -30.81 3.03 -20.94
C SER A 62 -30.58 3.06 -19.41
N ILE A 63 -31.21 4.07 -18.76
CA ILE A 63 -31.13 4.24 -17.30
C ILE A 63 -32.50 3.89 -16.73
N GLU A 64 -32.59 2.73 -16.10
CA GLU A 64 -33.85 2.18 -15.64
C GLU A 64 -34.04 2.34 -14.14
N LYS A 65 -35.30 2.66 -13.76
CA LYS A 65 -35.66 2.78 -12.35
C LYS A 65 -35.78 1.37 -11.72
N ILE A 66 -35.17 1.22 -10.58
CA ILE A 66 -35.30 0.01 -9.74
C ILE A 66 -36.41 0.28 -8.73
N SER A 67 -37.46 -0.51 -8.75
CA SER A 67 -38.57 -0.42 -7.77
C SER A 67 -38.62 -1.63 -6.83
N THR A 68 -38.01 -2.74 -7.23
CA THR A 68 -37.91 -3.99 -6.51
C THR A 68 -36.60 -4.68 -6.88
N THR A 69 -36.24 -5.78 -6.23
CA THR A 69 -35.11 -6.63 -6.59
C THR A 69 -35.45 -7.59 -7.75
N GLU A 70 -36.41 -7.21 -8.60
CA GLU A 70 -36.78 -7.99 -9.78
C GLU A 70 -35.86 -7.73 -10.96
N ASN A 71 -36.02 -8.54 -12.00
CA ASN A 71 -35.26 -8.39 -13.24
C ASN A 71 -35.50 -7.02 -13.88
N VAL A 72 -34.41 -6.37 -14.25
CA VAL A 72 -34.40 -5.10 -14.99
C VAL A 72 -33.88 -5.36 -16.39
N VAL A 73 -34.54 -4.78 -17.41
CA VAL A 73 -34.08 -4.84 -18.80
C VAL A 73 -33.46 -3.51 -19.17
N LEU A 74 -32.17 -3.52 -19.45
CA LEU A 74 -31.45 -2.37 -19.96
C LEU A 74 -31.47 -2.42 -21.50
N ASN A 75 -31.92 -1.34 -22.12
CA ASN A 75 -32.02 -1.18 -23.58
C ASN A 75 -30.83 -0.38 -24.11
N ASP A 76 -30.71 -0.34 -25.43
CA ASP A 76 -29.74 0.50 -26.16
C ASP A 76 -28.28 0.21 -25.72
N VAL A 77 -28.00 -1.04 -25.41
CA VAL A 77 -26.64 -1.45 -24.99
C VAL A 77 -25.69 -1.33 -26.17
N ALA A 78 -24.66 -0.50 -26.04
CA ALA A 78 -23.63 -0.31 -27.05
C ALA A 78 -22.82 -1.61 -27.27
N GLU A 79 -22.63 -2.00 -28.54
CA GLU A 79 -21.82 -3.18 -28.88
C GLU A 79 -20.36 -2.97 -28.52
N GLY A 80 -19.71 -4.02 -27.97
CA GLY A 80 -18.26 -4.05 -27.71
C GLY A 80 -17.82 -3.25 -26.49
N THR A 81 -18.73 -2.71 -25.67
CA THR A 81 -18.39 -2.06 -24.43
C THR A 81 -18.33 -3.04 -23.26
N GLU A 82 -17.40 -2.81 -22.34
CA GLU A 82 -17.36 -3.53 -21.06
C GLU A 82 -18.67 -3.29 -20.30
N LYS A 83 -19.34 -4.38 -19.90
CA LYS A 83 -20.64 -4.32 -19.22
C LYS A 83 -20.45 -4.05 -17.72
N LYS A 84 -20.12 -2.82 -17.36
CA LYS A 84 -19.99 -2.41 -15.97
C LYS A 84 -21.30 -1.81 -15.47
N ILE A 85 -21.83 -2.40 -14.39
CA ILE A 85 -23.07 -1.94 -13.74
C ILE A 85 -22.78 -0.73 -12.85
N TYR A 86 -23.68 0.24 -12.91
CA TYR A 86 -23.71 1.39 -12.01
C TYR A 86 -25.10 1.58 -11.42
N PHE A 87 -25.15 1.71 -10.11
CA PHE A 87 -26.32 2.14 -9.36
C PHE A 87 -26.19 3.63 -9.08
N VAL A 88 -27.17 4.43 -9.49
CA VAL A 88 -27.12 5.89 -9.43
C VAL A 88 -28.39 6.46 -8.80
N GLN A 89 -28.32 7.71 -8.31
CA GLN A 89 -29.44 8.35 -7.61
C GLN A 89 -30.56 8.82 -8.56
N GLY A 90 -30.22 9.15 -9.81
CA GLY A 90 -31.17 9.71 -10.77
C GLY A 90 -30.79 9.48 -12.23
N LYS A 91 -31.64 9.92 -13.14
CA LYS A 91 -31.45 9.77 -14.59
C LYS A 91 -30.45 10.78 -15.18
N GLU A 92 -30.29 11.91 -14.53
CA GLU A 92 -29.46 12.99 -15.03
C GLU A 92 -28.00 12.80 -14.54
N SER A 93 -27.04 13.09 -15.41
CA SER A 93 -25.62 12.85 -15.12
C SER A 93 -25.12 13.57 -13.87
N TRP A 94 -25.67 14.72 -13.52
CA TRP A 94 -25.33 15.43 -12.30
C TRP A 94 -25.76 14.69 -11.00
N GLN A 95 -26.61 13.65 -11.11
CA GLN A 95 -27.05 12.80 -10.00
C GLN A 95 -26.20 11.52 -9.85
N TRP A 96 -25.13 11.37 -10.64
CA TRP A 96 -24.30 10.16 -10.63
C TRP A 96 -23.04 10.29 -9.75
N GLY A 97 -22.84 11.42 -9.08
CA GLY A 97 -21.64 11.66 -8.28
C GLY A 97 -21.43 10.68 -7.10
N ALA A 98 -22.51 10.05 -6.62
CA ALA A 98 -22.46 9.05 -5.56
C ALA A 98 -22.98 7.70 -6.08
N TYR A 99 -22.34 7.13 -7.09
CA TYR A 99 -22.70 5.81 -7.61
C TYR A 99 -22.12 4.66 -6.79
N LYS A 100 -22.67 3.47 -7.04
CA LYS A 100 -22.10 2.18 -6.62
C LYS A 100 -21.93 1.28 -7.83
N THR A 101 -20.88 0.46 -7.81
CA THR A 101 -20.55 -0.46 -8.90
C THR A 101 -20.01 -1.79 -8.38
N THR A 102 -19.67 -2.68 -9.27
CA THR A 102 -19.04 -3.97 -8.95
C THR A 102 -17.79 -3.80 -8.10
N GLY A 103 -17.71 -4.54 -7.02
CA GLY A 103 -16.59 -4.50 -6.06
C GLY A 103 -16.80 -3.50 -4.93
N ASP A 104 -17.71 -2.53 -5.08
CA ASP A 104 -17.98 -1.55 -4.03
C ASP A 104 -18.62 -2.19 -2.80
N THR A 105 -18.28 -1.61 -1.66
CA THR A 105 -18.91 -1.93 -0.38
C THR A 105 -19.67 -0.72 0.15
N PHE A 106 -20.65 -0.98 1.00
CA PHE A 106 -21.38 0.07 1.72
C PHE A 106 -21.92 -0.46 3.04
N GLN A 107 -22.25 0.44 3.95
CA GLN A 107 -22.72 0.12 5.29
C GLN A 107 -24.21 0.42 5.42
N GLN A 108 -24.95 -0.50 6.05
CA GLN A 108 -26.30 -0.26 6.54
C GLN A 108 -26.41 -0.78 7.98
N GLY A 109 -26.61 0.12 8.94
CA GLY A 109 -26.54 -0.25 10.35
C GLY A 109 -25.18 -0.88 10.70
N GLU A 110 -25.22 -2.05 11.30
CA GLU A 110 -24.02 -2.83 11.67
C GLU A 110 -23.51 -3.73 10.54
N ASN A 111 -24.28 -3.87 9.44
CA ASN A 111 -23.96 -4.77 8.35
C ASN A 111 -23.22 -4.05 7.21
N LYS A 112 -22.16 -4.66 6.74
CA LYS A 112 -21.43 -4.26 5.53
C LYS A 112 -21.87 -5.13 4.38
N PHE A 113 -22.11 -4.54 3.22
CA PHE A 113 -22.52 -5.23 2.00
C PHE A 113 -21.52 -5.00 0.89
N LYS A 114 -21.43 -5.97 -0.02
CA LYS A 114 -20.56 -5.92 -1.21
C LYS A 114 -21.37 -6.24 -2.45
N ILE A 115 -21.15 -5.46 -3.50
CA ILE A 115 -21.76 -5.66 -4.81
C ILE A 115 -20.85 -6.53 -5.67
N SER A 116 -21.34 -7.65 -6.15
CA SER A 116 -20.68 -8.49 -7.13
C SER A 116 -21.57 -8.70 -8.36
N VAL A 117 -20.95 -8.83 -9.54
CA VAL A 117 -21.64 -9.03 -10.79
C VAL A 117 -21.02 -10.21 -11.52
N SER A 118 -21.85 -11.07 -12.06
CA SER A 118 -21.45 -12.17 -12.92
C SER A 118 -22.21 -12.10 -14.25
N GLU A 119 -21.55 -12.44 -15.35
CA GLU A 119 -22.18 -12.60 -16.65
C GLU A 119 -22.84 -13.97 -16.77
N THR A 120 -24.02 -13.99 -17.37
CA THR A 120 -24.74 -15.21 -17.72
C THR A 120 -25.05 -15.21 -19.22
N ALA A 121 -25.47 -16.33 -19.78
CA ALA A 121 -25.85 -16.42 -21.17
C ALA A 121 -27.02 -15.47 -21.56
N SER A 122 -27.84 -15.07 -20.59
CA SER A 122 -29.03 -14.24 -20.76
C SER A 122 -28.86 -12.78 -20.31
N GLY A 123 -27.70 -12.40 -19.72
CA GLY A 123 -27.46 -11.06 -19.19
C GLY A 123 -26.51 -11.02 -18.03
N LEU A 124 -26.83 -10.24 -17.01
CA LEU A 124 -26.02 -10.06 -15.81
C LEU A 124 -26.79 -10.48 -14.57
N THR A 125 -26.09 -11.06 -13.62
CA THR A 125 -26.58 -11.28 -12.26
C THR A 125 -25.80 -10.41 -11.29
N VAL A 126 -26.49 -9.52 -10.61
CA VAL A 126 -25.95 -8.67 -9.55
C VAL A 126 -26.30 -9.30 -8.20
N ASN A 127 -25.32 -9.52 -7.35
CA ASN A 127 -25.52 -9.99 -5.99
C ASN A 127 -25.05 -8.89 -5.03
N ILE A 128 -25.93 -8.48 -4.13
CA ILE A 128 -25.62 -7.58 -3.02
C ILE A 128 -25.59 -8.45 -1.75
N ASN A 129 -24.40 -8.93 -1.43
CA ASN A 129 -24.21 -9.88 -0.34
C ASN A 129 -23.70 -9.17 0.91
N LYS A 130 -24.14 -9.67 2.07
CA LYS A 130 -23.54 -9.31 3.34
C LYS A 130 -22.11 -9.80 3.37
N VAL A 131 -21.20 -8.92 3.78
CA VAL A 131 -19.80 -9.27 4.02
C VAL A 131 -19.73 -10.08 5.30
N GLU A 132 -19.29 -11.31 5.19
CA GLU A 132 -18.98 -12.14 6.34
C GLU A 132 -17.57 -11.87 6.81
N PHE A 133 -17.42 -11.64 8.10
CA PHE A 133 -16.13 -11.38 8.71
C PHE A 133 -15.62 -12.62 9.43
N ILE A 134 -14.32 -12.82 9.36
CA ILE A 134 -13.59 -13.75 10.19
C ILE A 134 -12.67 -12.98 11.12
N SER A 135 -12.51 -13.47 12.34
CA SER A 135 -11.60 -12.89 13.32
C SER A 135 -10.16 -13.31 13.04
N ARG A 136 -9.25 -12.36 13.16
CA ARG A 136 -7.79 -12.56 13.14
C ARG A 136 -7.21 -11.99 14.42
N ASN A 137 -6.55 -12.82 15.20
CA ASN A 137 -5.89 -12.39 16.42
C ASN A 137 -4.52 -11.80 16.09
N VAL A 138 -4.22 -10.68 16.70
CA VAL A 138 -2.89 -10.04 16.66
C VAL A 138 -2.34 -10.04 18.08
N GLN A 139 -1.28 -10.79 18.31
CA GLN A 139 -0.55 -10.77 19.57
C GLN A 139 0.63 -9.81 19.46
N ILE A 140 0.76 -8.89 20.39
CA ILE A 140 1.82 -7.88 20.40
C ILE A 140 2.74 -8.11 21.59
N VAL A 141 4.01 -8.32 21.32
CA VAL A 141 5.07 -8.46 22.31
C VAL A 141 6.07 -7.32 22.08
N ALA A 142 6.25 -6.47 23.06
CA ALA A 142 7.21 -5.38 23.03
C ALA A 142 8.46 -5.72 23.83
N ASP A 143 9.62 -5.29 23.33
CA ASP A 143 10.88 -5.36 24.07
C ASP A 143 10.74 -4.62 25.42
N ALA A 144 11.37 -5.14 26.47
CA ALA A 144 11.26 -4.59 27.81
C ALA A 144 11.82 -3.16 27.96
N ASP A 145 12.75 -2.77 27.08
CA ASP A 145 13.35 -1.44 27.05
C ASP A 145 12.49 -0.43 26.25
N LEU A 146 11.47 -0.88 25.52
CA LEU A 146 10.59 -0.01 24.76
C LEU A 146 9.60 0.69 25.70
N ASP A 147 9.52 2.02 25.64
CA ASP A 147 8.38 2.75 26.17
C ASP A 147 7.16 2.52 25.28
N PHE A 148 6.42 1.44 25.57
CA PHE A 148 5.26 1.05 24.77
C PHE A 148 4.13 2.07 24.85
N ALA A 149 4.03 2.83 25.95
CA ALA A 149 3.07 3.93 26.07
C ALA A 149 3.38 5.07 25.08
N ALA A 150 4.65 5.45 24.96
CA ALA A 150 5.05 6.44 23.97
C ALA A 150 4.86 5.92 22.52
N PHE A 151 5.08 4.63 22.28
CA PHE A 151 4.81 4.00 20.98
C PHE A 151 3.33 4.07 20.62
N THR A 152 2.41 3.63 21.51
CA THR A 152 0.97 3.62 21.27
C THR A 152 0.35 5.02 21.27
N ASN A 153 0.96 6.01 21.92
CA ASN A 153 0.59 7.41 21.76
C ASN A 153 0.85 7.95 20.35
N GLN A 154 1.87 7.41 19.68
CA GLN A 154 2.21 7.81 18.30
C GLN A 154 1.49 6.95 17.25
N TYR A 155 1.43 5.64 17.44
CA TYR A 155 0.76 4.68 16.58
C TYR A 155 -0.43 4.08 17.32
N LYS A 156 -1.55 4.80 17.23
CA LYS A 156 -2.72 4.57 18.08
C LYS A 156 -3.60 3.41 17.65
N TYR A 157 -3.41 2.92 16.43
CA TYR A 157 -4.29 1.92 15.85
C TYR A 157 -3.50 0.82 15.16
N VAL A 158 -4.12 -0.35 15.09
CA VAL A 158 -3.62 -1.50 14.33
C VAL A 158 -4.70 -1.98 13.35
N MET A 159 -4.28 -2.45 12.19
CA MET A 159 -5.16 -2.97 11.14
C MET A 159 -4.43 -3.96 10.23
N LEU A 160 -5.21 -4.74 9.49
CA LEU A 160 -4.72 -5.44 8.31
C LEU A 160 -5.08 -4.64 7.05
N GLY A 161 -4.16 -4.58 6.12
CA GLY A 161 -4.30 -3.81 4.89
C GLY A 161 -3.56 -4.42 3.72
N LYS A 162 -3.78 -3.82 2.55
CA LYS A 162 -3.08 -4.13 1.30
C LYS A 162 -2.36 -2.90 0.79
N THR A 163 -1.24 -3.12 0.12
CA THR A 163 -0.54 -2.05 -0.61
C THR A 163 -1.14 -1.95 -2.01
N THR A 164 -1.63 -0.78 -2.36
CA THR A 164 -2.19 -0.45 -3.69
C THR A 164 -1.31 0.59 -4.39
N SER A 165 -1.61 0.91 -5.63
CA SER A 165 -0.92 1.98 -6.38
C SER A 165 -1.12 3.37 -5.74
N SER A 166 -2.19 3.58 -4.98
CA SER A 166 -2.52 4.82 -4.28
C SER A 166 -2.05 4.86 -2.82
N GLY A 167 -1.47 3.77 -2.31
CA GLY A 167 -1.01 3.65 -0.93
C GLY A 167 -1.55 2.43 -0.21
N VAL A 168 -1.75 2.55 1.11
CA VAL A 168 -2.28 1.48 1.95
C VAL A 168 -3.80 1.59 2.04
N GLU A 169 -4.48 0.48 1.82
CA GLU A 169 -5.93 0.32 1.99
C GLU A 169 -6.21 -0.63 3.14
N ALA A 170 -7.13 -0.25 4.04
CA ALA A 170 -7.57 -1.11 5.14
C ALA A 170 -8.54 -2.18 4.62
N VAL A 171 -8.29 -3.44 4.99
CA VAL A 171 -9.17 -4.59 4.67
C VAL A 171 -9.74 -5.26 5.91
N SER A 172 -9.36 -4.80 7.10
CA SER A 172 -9.93 -5.21 8.38
C SER A 172 -10.58 -4.04 9.10
N THR A 173 -11.19 -4.34 10.26
CA THR A 173 -11.45 -3.29 11.26
C THR A 173 -10.14 -2.62 11.66
N ILE A 174 -10.24 -1.35 12.10
CA ILE A 174 -9.13 -0.57 12.63
C ILE A 174 -9.36 -0.47 14.13
N GLU A 175 -8.52 -1.14 14.91
CA GLU A 175 -8.66 -1.22 16.35
C GLU A 175 -7.67 -0.30 17.06
N GLN A 176 -8.14 0.39 18.09
CA GLN A 176 -7.29 1.25 18.90
C GLN A 176 -6.47 0.40 19.87
N ILE A 177 -5.20 0.77 20.04
CA ILE A 177 -4.27 0.16 20.99
C ILE A 177 -3.78 1.18 22.01
N ASP A 178 -3.44 0.67 23.20
CA ASP A 178 -2.86 1.43 24.29
C ASP A 178 -1.66 0.70 24.92
N SER A 179 -1.12 1.26 25.97
CA SER A 179 0.08 0.71 26.67
C SER A 179 -0.14 -0.66 27.32
N ASN A 180 -1.39 -1.10 27.47
CA ASN A 180 -1.74 -2.38 28.08
C ASN A 180 -2.16 -3.43 27.03
N THR A 181 -2.22 -3.05 25.77
CA THR A 181 -2.70 -3.90 24.69
C THR A 181 -1.66 -4.95 24.34
N THR A 182 -1.97 -6.21 24.58
CA THR A 182 -1.15 -7.38 24.20
C THR A 182 -1.79 -8.21 23.10
N ASP A 183 -3.13 -8.14 22.99
CA ASP A 183 -3.92 -8.90 22.04
C ASP A 183 -4.98 -8.00 21.42
N VAL A 184 -5.18 -8.13 20.11
CA VAL A 184 -6.20 -7.40 19.35
C VAL A 184 -6.91 -8.35 18.42
N GLU A 185 -8.24 -8.30 18.40
CA GLU A 185 -9.04 -9.02 17.43
C GLU A 185 -9.39 -8.08 16.26
N LEU A 186 -8.96 -8.44 15.05
CA LEU A 186 -9.29 -7.73 13.81
C LEU A 186 -10.32 -8.56 13.01
N LYS A 187 -11.38 -7.91 12.56
CA LYS A 187 -12.39 -8.53 11.68
C LYS A 187 -12.02 -8.25 10.24
N VAL A 188 -11.85 -9.31 9.46
CA VAL A 188 -11.47 -9.29 8.04
C VAL A 188 -12.57 -9.93 7.22
N ASP A 189 -12.86 -9.37 6.04
CA ASP A 189 -13.72 -10.03 5.06
C ASP A 189 -13.18 -11.44 4.78
N LYS A 190 -14.04 -12.46 4.91
CA LYS A 190 -13.63 -13.87 4.75
C LYS A 190 -13.09 -14.17 3.35
N ASP A 191 -13.52 -13.40 2.35
CA ASP A 191 -13.13 -13.58 0.96
C ASP A 191 -11.76 -12.91 0.64
N GLU A 192 -11.19 -12.20 1.61
CA GLU A 192 -9.86 -11.61 1.45
C GLU A 192 -8.77 -12.69 1.51
N ASN A 193 -7.86 -12.64 0.54
CA ASN A 193 -6.73 -13.55 0.50
C ASN A 193 -5.75 -13.24 1.64
N ALA A 194 -5.56 -14.21 2.53
CA ALA A 194 -4.69 -14.05 3.70
C ALA A 194 -3.22 -13.74 3.34
N ASP A 195 -2.73 -14.25 2.20
CA ASP A 195 -1.34 -14.06 1.76
C ASP A 195 -1.04 -12.61 1.33
N ASP A 196 -2.07 -11.85 0.97
CA ASP A 196 -1.95 -10.45 0.57
C ASP A 196 -2.03 -9.48 1.75
N LEU A 197 -2.38 -9.98 2.94
CA LEU A 197 -2.60 -9.15 4.12
C LEU A 197 -1.29 -8.81 4.82
N LYS A 198 -1.12 -7.52 5.09
CA LYS A 198 -0.03 -7.01 5.93
C LYS A 198 -0.60 -6.32 7.16
N LEU A 199 0.08 -6.47 8.27
CA LEU A 199 -0.26 -5.76 9.49
C LEU A 199 0.39 -4.38 9.49
N TYR A 200 -0.39 -3.38 9.89
CA TYR A 200 0.03 -1.98 9.97
C TYR A 200 -0.31 -1.39 11.32
N PHE A 201 0.66 -0.68 11.92
CA PHE A 201 0.44 0.26 13.00
C PHE A 201 0.31 1.66 12.39
N ILE A 202 -0.80 2.34 12.62
CA ILE A 202 -1.10 3.64 12.02
C ILE A 202 -1.31 4.72 13.08
N ARG A 203 -1.02 5.96 12.72
CA ARG A 203 -1.12 7.12 13.62
C ARG A 203 -2.56 7.60 13.77
N ASP A 204 -3.29 7.58 12.69
CA ASP A 204 -4.69 8.02 12.62
C ASP A 204 -5.44 7.21 11.54
N THR A 205 -6.75 7.31 11.53
CA THR A 205 -7.62 6.58 10.61
C THR A 205 -7.84 7.29 9.27
N TYR A 206 -7.34 8.52 9.12
CA TYR A 206 -7.50 9.32 7.91
C TYR A 206 -6.30 9.22 6.96
N ASN A 207 -5.11 8.96 7.49
CA ASN A 207 -3.88 8.84 6.71
C ASN A 207 -3.18 7.50 6.98
N LEU A 208 -3.62 6.47 6.28
CA LEU A 208 -3.08 5.11 6.42
C LEU A 208 -1.63 4.98 5.92
N ASN A 209 -1.12 5.94 5.13
CA ASN A 209 0.25 5.92 4.63
C ASN A 209 1.28 6.32 5.69
N SER A 210 0.84 6.93 6.80
CA SER A 210 1.70 7.18 7.97
C SER A 210 1.69 5.97 8.89
N ASN A 211 2.42 4.92 8.54
CA ASN A 211 2.36 3.62 9.19
C ASN A 211 3.73 2.98 9.45
N LEU A 212 3.71 1.95 10.30
CA LEU A 212 4.77 0.96 10.46
C LEU A 212 4.18 -0.43 10.16
N THR A 213 4.97 -1.29 9.52
CA THR A 213 4.60 -2.66 9.16
C THR A 213 5.79 -3.60 9.40
N ASN A 214 5.69 -4.86 8.97
CA ASN A 214 6.80 -5.80 9.06
C ASN A 214 8.10 -5.20 8.50
N ASP A 215 9.21 -5.45 9.19
CA ASP A 215 10.55 -4.93 8.89
C ASP A 215 10.74 -3.41 9.05
N SER A 216 9.68 -2.67 9.40
CA SER A 216 9.81 -1.24 9.72
C SER A 216 10.72 -1.05 10.93
N LYS A 217 11.58 -0.03 10.82
CA LYS A 217 12.47 0.39 11.90
C LYS A 217 12.05 1.77 12.39
N PHE A 218 12.16 1.99 13.68
CA PHE A 218 11.92 3.30 14.29
C PHE A 218 12.86 3.51 15.47
N LYS A 219 13.01 4.77 15.88
CA LYS A 219 13.90 5.15 16.99
C LYS A 219 13.07 5.67 18.14
N GLN A 220 13.44 5.25 19.36
CA GLN A 220 12.91 5.83 20.58
C GLN A 220 14.07 6.12 21.53
N GLY A 221 14.27 7.39 21.86
CA GLY A 221 15.50 7.82 22.52
C GLY A 221 16.73 7.52 21.65
N ASN A 222 17.69 6.81 22.20
CA ASN A 222 18.90 6.37 21.48
C ASN A 222 18.85 4.90 21.03
N VAL A 223 17.68 4.26 21.14
CA VAL A 223 17.50 2.85 20.81
C VAL A 223 16.72 2.72 19.51
N ASN A 224 17.21 1.85 18.62
CA ASN A 224 16.49 1.47 17.41
C ASN A 224 15.71 0.19 17.66
N TYR A 225 14.47 0.17 17.15
CA TYR A 225 13.56 -0.96 17.23
C TYR A 225 13.15 -1.39 15.83
N LYS A 226 12.79 -2.65 15.70
CA LYS A 226 12.27 -3.26 14.48
C LYS A 226 10.94 -3.94 14.79
N ILE A 227 10.00 -3.86 13.88
CA ILE A 227 8.76 -4.64 13.92
C ILE A 227 8.99 -5.94 13.14
N ALA A 228 8.85 -7.07 13.80
CA ALA A 228 8.86 -8.39 13.19
C ALA A 228 7.45 -8.99 13.29
N VAL A 229 6.86 -9.32 12.16
CA VAL A 229 5.54 -9.94 12.09
C VAL A 229 5.67 -11.34 11.53
N THR A 230 5.12 -12.32 12.25
CA THR A 230 4.97 -13.69 11.78
C THR A 230 3.51 -14.08 11.80
N THR A 231 3.12 -14.98 10.91
CA THR A 231 1.76 -15.51 10.83
C THR A 231 1.74 -16.98 11.24
N ASP A 232 0.75 -17.33 12.05
CA ASP A 232 0.46 -18.72 12.43
C ASP A 232 -1.04 -18.95 12.41
N ASN A 233 -1.50 -19.95 11.61
CA ASN A 233 -2.92 -20.30 11.45
C ASN A 233 -3.82 -19.07 11.21
N ASN A 234 -3.35 -18.14 10.36
CA ASN A 234 -4.02 -16.87 10.06
C ASN A 234 -4.07 -15.84 11.22
N ASN A 235 -3.37 -16.07 12.32
CA ASN A 235 -3.13 -15.08 13.36
C ASN A 235 -1.77 -14.40 13.15
N PHE A 236 -1.59 -13.23 13.71
CA PHE A 236 -0.39 -12.41 13.57
C PHE A 236 0.32 -12.32 14.92
N ASN A 237 1.58 -12.69 14.94
CA ASN A 237 2.45 -12.48 16.10
C ASN A 237 3.42 -11.34 15.77
N VAL A 238 3.34 -10.28 16.54
CA VAL A 238 4.15 -9.08 16.39
C VAL A 238 5.16 -9.02 17.51
N ASN A 239 6.43 -8.97 17.15
CA ASN A 239 7.51 -8.65 18.08
C ASN A 239 8.07 -7.27 17.73
N ILE A 240 8.01 -6.35 18.67
CA ILE A 240 8.71 -5.07 18.58
C ILE A 240 10.00 -5.21 19.35
N GLU A 241 11.07 -5.47 18.64
CA GLU A 241 12.35 -5.88 19.21
C GLU A 241 13.43 -4.83 19.05
N LYS A 242 14.28 -4.72 20.05
CA LYS A 242 15.46 -3.88 19.99
C LYS A 242 16.39 -4.39 18.90
N VAL A 243 16.81 -3.49 18.03
CA VAL A 243 17.84 -3.80 17.05
C VAL A 243 19.17 -3.87 17.79
N VAL A 244 19.60 -5.08 18.07
CA VAL A 244 20.94 -5.32 18.59
C VAL A 244 21.88 -5.31 17.40
N PHE A 245 22.66 -4.25 17.27
CA PHE A 245 23.78 -4.26 16.34
C PHE A 245 24.77 -5.30 16.87
N GLN A 246 24.84 -6.43 16.20
CA GLN A 246 25.95 -7.32 16.44
C GLN A 246 27.20 -6.53 16.05
N PRO A 247 28.13 -6.29 16.97
CA PRO A 247 29.44 -5.79 16.55
C PRO A 247 29.92 -6.77 15.49
N GLY A 248 30.35 -6.25 14.36
CA GLY A 248 31.06 -7.05 13.37
C GLY A 248 32.17 -7.84 14.05
N PRO A 249 32.72 -8.89 13.41
CA PRO A 249 33.77 -9.70 14.00
C PRO A 249 34.75 -8.73 14.62
N THR A 250 35.03 -8.98 15.91
CA THR A 250 35.96 -8.16 16.70
C THR A 250 37.22 -7.98 15.87
N VAL A 251 37.38 -6.81 15.28
CA VAL A 251 38.60 -6.46 14.61
C VAL A 251 39.64 -6.47 15.71
N ASP A 252 40.69 -7.27 15.59
CA ASP A 252 41.81 -7.21 16.50
C ASP A 252 42.48 -5.84 16.35
N TYR A 253 41.96 -4.88 17.11
CA TYR A 253 42.45 -3.50 17.10
C TYR A 253 43.94 -3.42 17.46
N LYS A 254 44.53 -4.43 18.10
CA LYS A 254 45.97 -4.50 18.36
C LYS A 254 46.77 -4.68 17.08
N SER A 255 46.24 -5.46 16.12
CA SER A 255 46.88 -5.60 14.82
C SER A 255 46.69 -4.37 13.95
N VAL A 256 45.57 -3.64 14.11
CA VAL A 256 45.27 -2.40 13.39
C VAL A 256 46.07 -1.21 13.96
N LEU A 257 46.23 -1.12 15.29
CA LEU A 257 47.02 -0.07 15.94
C LEU A 257 48.51 -0.14 15.58
N GLY A 258 49.05 -1.33 15.25
CA GLY A 258 50.40 -1.48 14.70
C GLY A 258 50.60 -0.73 13.36
N ASN A 259 49.53 -0.47 12.65
CA ASN A 259 49.51 0.28 11.38
C ASN A 259 48.77 1.61 11.52
N SER A 260 48.67 2.21 12.70
CA SER A 260 47.92 3.44 12.97
C SER A 260 48.36 4.63 12.11
N LEU A 261 49.58 4.60 11.59
CA LEU A 261 50.11 5.59 10.66
C LEU A 261 49.34 5.65 9.31
N HIS A 262 48.50 4.66 9.07
CA HIS A 262 47.68 4.57 7.85
C HIS A 262 46.30 5.18 7.99
N PHE A 263 45.91 5.60 9.20
CA PHE A 263 44.60 6.17 9.49
C PHE A 263 44.71 7.56 10.09
N GLY A 264 43.86 8.47 9.65
CA GLY A 264 43.79 9.80 10.25
C GLY A 264 43.05 9.77 11.60
N ILE A 265 42.14 8.82 11.78
CA ILE A 265 41.37 8.63 13.01
C ILE A 265 41.31 7.14 13.35
N VAL A 266 41.62 6.79 14.57
CA VAL A 266 41.45 5.46 15.14
C VAL A 266 40.70 5.58 16.46
N ALA A 267 39.52 5.00 16.55
CA ALA A 267 38.65 5.09 17.73
C ALA A 267 37.71 3.90 17.84
N ASN A 268 37.23 3.57 19.04
CA ASN A 268 36.11 2.63 19.21
C ASN A 268 34.82 3.27 18.79
N ASP A 269 34.54 4.46 19.27
CA ASP A 269 33.35 5.25 18.98
C ASP A 269 33.79 6.60 18.46
N PHE A 270 33.24 6.98 17.32
CA PHE A 270 33.55 8.27 16.70
C PHE A 270 32.25 8.95 16.27
N THR A 271 32.09 10.17 16.73
CA THR A 271 30.95 11.02 16.37
C THR A 271 31.44 12.24 15.59
N CYS A 272 30.90 12.46 14.42
CA CYS A 272 31.14 13.66 13.63
C CYS A 272 29.85 14.13 12.96
N ASN A 273 29.66 15.45 12.92
CA ASN A 273 28.59 16.08 12.17
C ASN A 273 29.23 17.09 11.23
N GLY A 274 29.42 16.68 9.98
CA GLY A 274 30.08 17.50 8.97
C GLY A 274 30.96 16.69 8.03
N ASP A 275 31.72 17.35 7.21
CA ASP A 275 32.60 16.71 6.25
C ASP A 275 33.86 16.17 6.91
N LEU A 276 34.26 14.96 6.53
CA LEU A 276 35.42 14.29 7.04
C LEU A 276 36.36 13.88 5.91
N GLU A 277 37.54 14.46 5.91
CA GLU A 277 38.62 14.19 4.94
C GLU A 277 39.74 13.40 5.62
N ALA A 278 39.42 12.14 6.00
CA ALA A 278 40.41 11.26 6.63
C ALA A 278 40.05 9.80 6.39
N ASN A 279 41.09 8.94 6.37
CA ASN A 279 40.88 7.51 6.49
C ASN A 279 40.62 7.15 7.94
N LEU A 280 39.60 6.34 8.19
CA LEU A 280 39.15 5.93 9.51
C LEU A 280 39.48 4.48 9.81
N ALA A 281 39.75 4.18 11.07
CA ALA A 281 39.62 2.87 11.65
C ALA A 281 38.80 2.99 12.94
N VAL A 282 37.49 2.80 12.84
CA VAL A 282 36.57 3.03 13.94
C VAL A 282 35.68 1.82 14.19
N GLY A 283 35.40 1.53 15.44
CA GLY A 283 34.47 0.49 15.85
C GLY A 283 33.05 0.87 15.52
N THR A 284 32.65 2.07 15.90
CA THR A 284 31.30 2.61 15.67
C THR A 284 31.39 4.03 15.14
N LEU A 285 30.66 4.32 14.06
CA LEU A 285 30.56 5.66 13.48
C LEU A 285 29.17 6.24 13.77
N HIS A 286 29.13 7.42 14.37
CA HIS A 286 27.94 8.18 14.69
C HIS A 286 27.92 9.52 13.94
N GLY A 287 26.71 10.11 13.87
CA GLY A 287 26.53 11.45 13.30
C GLY A 287 26.15 11.44 11.83
N SER A 288 26.52 12.52 11.13
CA SER A 288 26.13 12.70 9.73
C SER A 288 27.12 13.59 8.99
N GLY A 289 27.25 13.40 7.68
CA GLY A 289 28.11 14.24 6.87
C GLY A 289 28.63 13.52 5.62
N ASN A 290 29.64 14.11 4.99
CA ASN A 290 30.32 13.52 3.86
C ASN A 290 31.67 12.99 4.29
N MET A 291 32.01 11.77 3.89
CA MET A 291 33.33 11.19 4.16
C MET A 291 33.99 10.76 2.86
N LYS A 292 35.26 11.11 2.74
CA LYS A 292 36.09 10.68 1.60
C LYS A 292 37.18 9.74 2.09
N SER A 293 37.29 8.56 1.46
CA SER A 293 38.41 7.65 1.67
C SER A 293 39.39 7.76 0.50
N SER A 294 40.64 8.06 0.77
CA SER A 294 41.64 8.34 -0.27
C SER A 294 43.05 7.97 0.16
N LYS A 295 43.88 7.54 -0.78
CA LYS A 295 45.31 7.34 -0.59
C LYS A 295 46.03 8.63 -0.18
N ASN A 296 45.46 9.78 -0.52
CA ASN A 296 46.03 11.08 -0.18
C ASN A 296 45.93 11.42 1.31
N TYR A 297 45.09 10.71 2.06
CA TYR A 297 44.88 10.94 3.51
C TYR A 297 45.73 10.01 4.39
N GLY A 298 46.79 9.43 3.82
CA GLY A 298 47.73 8.56 4.53
C GLY A 298 47.57 7.09 4.17
N GLY A 299 48.65 6.34 4.33
CA GLY A 299 48.74 4.91 4.17
C GLY A 299 48.29 4.39 2.80
N ASN A 300 47.57 3.28 2.80
CA ASN A 300 47.06 2.63 1.58
C ASN A 300 45.65 3.10 1.16
N GLY A 301 45.11 4.13 1.79
CA GLY A 301 43.80 4.67 1.48
C GLY A 301 42.63 3.84 2.03
N THR A 302 42.83 3.01 3.04
CA THR A 302 41.78 2.15 3.57
C THR A 302 41.03 2.82 4.73
N THR A 303 39.72 2.80 4.68
CA THR A 303 38.83 3.15 5.80
C THR A 303 38.13 1.90 6.28
N LEU A 304 38.18 1.65 7.60
CA LEU A 304 37.55 0.54 8.27
C LEU A 304 36.46 1.03 9.23
N ILE A 305 35.25 0.53 9.10
CA ILE A 305 34.13 0.85 10.00
C ILE A 305 33.51 -0.45 10.50
N GLY A 306 33.57 -0.68 11.82
CA GLY A 306 33.08 -1.90 12.45
C GLY A 306 31.55 -1.93 12.52
N ALA A 307 30.94 -0.88 13.02
CA ALA A 307 29.50 -0.72 13.06
C ALA A 307 29.11 0.69 12.65
N TYR A 308 27.92 0.80 12.06
CA TYR A 308 27.36 2.06 11.59
C TYR A 308 26.02 2.28 12.26
N VAL A 309 25.90 3.34 13.06
CA VAL A 309 24.73 3.54 13.94
C VAL A 309 23.77 4.60 13.41
N ASP A 310 24.27 5.64 12.71
CA ASP A 310 23.45 6.75 12.27
C ASP A 310 23.35 6.85 10.75
N TYR A 311 22.17 7.28 10.27
CA TYR A 311 21.80 7.28 8.84
C TYR A 311 22.07 8.61 8.13
N GLY A 312 23.16 9.26 8.40
CA GLY A 312 23.43 10.58 7.83
C GLY A 312 24.74 10.70 7.04
N TRP A 313 25.44 9.59 6.82
CA TRP A 313 26.76 9.62 6.17
C TRP A 313 26.65 9.32 4.67
N TYR A 314 27.28 10.21 3.88
CA TYR A 314 27.61 9.97 2.47
C TYR A 314 29.09 9.65 2.36
N ILE A 315 29.43 8.45 1.95
CA ILE A 315 30.82 8.01 1.81
C ILE A 315 31.17 7.98 0.34
N PHE A 316 32.15 8.77 -0.05
CA PHE A 316 32.59 8.92 -1.43
C PHE A 316 33.93 8.24 -1.67
N LYS A 317 34.03 7.54 -2.78
CA LYS A 317 35.30 7.12 -3.34
C LYS A 317 35.92 8.34 -4.01
N ASN A 318 37.08 8.78 -3.53
CA ASN A 318 37.70 9.99 -4.11
C ASN A 318 38.14 9.74 -5.54
N SER A 319 37.65 10.56 -6.45
CA SER A 319 38.06 10.61 -7.85
C SER A 319 39.40 11.35 -8.08
N GLU A 320 39.86 12.13 -7.10
CA GLU A 320 41.08 12.93 -7.22
C GLU A 320 42.27 12.21 -6.60
N GLY A 321 43.06 11.55 -7.42
CA GLY A 321 44.44 11.12 -7.07
C GLY A 321 44.63 9.76 -6.45
N GLY A 322 43.61 8.93 -6.30
CA GLY A 322 43.80 7.56 -5.86
C GLY A 322 42.53 6.90 -5.27
N GLN A 323 42.29 5.69 -5.70
CA GLN A 323 41.16 4.89 -5.15
C GLN A 323 41.48 4.48 -3.71
N GLY A 324 40.64 4.90 -2.78
CA GLY A 324 40.64 4.38 -1.40
C GLY A 324 39.84 3.08 -1.32
N ASN A 325 40.09 2.29 -0.30
CA ASN A 325 39.32 1.11 0.06
C ASN A 325 38.43 1.44 1.23
N LEU A 326 37.17 1.05 1.14
CA LEU A 326 36.22 1.10 2.24
C LEU A 326 35.85 -0.31 2.66
N ILE A 327 36.07 -0.67 3.90
CA ILE A 327 35.73 -1.94 4.49
C ILE A 327 34.70 -1.68 5.58
N LEU A 328 33.50 -2.19 5.40
CA LEU A 328 32.40 -2.09 6.35
C LEU A 328 32.13 -3.46 6.96
N TYR A 329 32.14 -3.52 8.26
CA TYR A 329 31.71 -4.69 9.03
C TYR A 329 30.27 -4.48 9.54
N THR A 330 29.38 -4.04 8.66
CA THR A 330 27.98 -3.73 9.01
C THR A 330 27.02 -4.65 8.28
N THR A 331 25.77 -4.64 8.71
CA THR A 331 24.72 -5.45 8.08
C THR A 331 24.48 -5.00 6.63
N PRO A 332 24.02 -5.89 5.74
CA PRO A 332 23.71 -5.57 4.32
C PRO A 332 22.78 -4.37 4.13
N ASP A 333 21.90 -4.11 5.09
CA ASP A 333 20.97 -2.96 5.04
C ASP A 333 21.68 -1.60 5.10
N ALA A 334 22.84 -1.52 5.72
CA ALA A 334 23.63 -0.29 5.73
C ALA A 334 24.35 -0.05 4.38
N ALA A 335 24.72 -1.10 3.69
CA ALA A 335 25.39 -1.01 2.37
C ALA A 335 24.49 -0.41 1.28
N ASN A 336 23.19 -0.61 1.34
CA ASN A 336 22.24 -0.08 0.37
C ASN A 336 21.97 1.43 0.50
N ARG A 337 22.55 2.11 1.47
CA ARG A 337 22.34 3.56 1.72
C ARG A 337 23.51 4.43 1.27
N PHE A 338 24.56 3.85 0.83
CA PHE A 338 25.67 4.56 0.25
C PHE A 338 25.30 4.89 -1.21
N GLY A 339 25.38 6.17 -1.60
CA GLY A 339 25.09 6.60 -2.97
C GLY A 339 25.88 5.80 -4.00
N ASN A 340 25.47 5.85 -5.26
CA ASN A 340 26.00 5.07 -6.39
C ASN A 340 27.51 5.17 -6.65
N ASP A 341 28.23 6.00 -5.90
CA ASP A 341 29.66 6.33 -6.12
C ASP A 341 30.61 5.54 -5.20
N ILE A 342 30.14 4.53 -4.51
CA ILE A 342 30.96 3.79 -3.49
C ILE A 342 31.67 2.55 -4.05
N TRP A 343 31.48 2.20 -5.29
CA TRP A 343 32.06 0.98 -5.90
C TRP A 343 33.31 1.24 -6.74
#